data_4be55667b9ef9608fc37e0d7bfbe6c41
#
_entry.id   4be55667b9ef9608fc37e0d7bfbe6c41
#
_cell.length_a   1.000
_cell.length_b   1.000
_cell.length_c   1.000
_cell.angle_alpha   90.00
_cell.angle_beta   90.00
_cell.angle_gamma   90.00
#
_symmetry.space_group_name_H-M   'P 1'
#
loop_
_entity.id
_entity.type
_entity.pdbx_description
1 polymer ?
#
loop_
_entity_poly.entity_id
_entity_poly.type
_entity_poly.pdbx_seq_one_letter_code
_entity_poly.pdbx_strand_id
1 'polypeptide(L)'
;MRHIRLILLAITLLFVSHTYAQTTLPYPLDTINGKIYYRYVVPRGIGIYRIGVNFGVTQEEILQANPRLLTHGIRYDEVILVPAKLPVSTQEPVATVTDIENKDLSTKPQQINEDSVKLQDKVERTRKATKRSKKSFKDRLKLNSDSIAVADTLSPEASIKDSAEHIIRLAVMLPFQADALKRDKNMDRFVDFYSGVLLAVNEVQKEGQKIEIFTYDVGKDASVIDHIMQDSTWQPVDAIIGPTYPLQVTAASKYALRDSTWLLIPFSSSVNEVNSNPYILKFNPSSQIAANTLVNFLSKMRNEINCVLIEAKETDNIPKSISYIQKSIKQKQIPYTTTTIRHIYTDSIEEALIKDKENIIIFNTENYNNIHTLIPNLEQAGDSYNITLYSQFSWIEKDIELPQIYTSVFRDTPNVTEKYSTAYQEYFGHKLSSIHPRYDLLGYDLTAHLLHMLQQAEIGNGNLPTDATWDGTQANIQYKKLSTNGGYENQIIHIIRK
;
A
#
# COMPACT_ATOMS: atom_id res chain seq x y z
N MET A 1 -38.01 29.27 40.68
CA MET A 1 -38.23 29.39 39.20
C MET A 1 -37.37 30.46 38.52
N ARG A 2 -37.02 31.56 39.16
CA ARG A 2 -36.19 32.63 38.56
C ARG A 2 -34.71 32.21 38.36
N HIS A 3 -34.14 31.44 39.28
CA HIS A 3 -32.73 30.96 39.18
C HIS A 3 -32.54 29.87 38.14
N ILE A 4 -33.55 29.02 37.87
CA ILE A 4 -33.48 27.97 36.83
C ILE A 4 -33.51 28.59 35.43
N ARG A 5 -34.24 29.69 35.22
CA ARG A 5 -34.26 30.43 33.96
C ARG A 5 -32.93 31.14 33.66
N LEU A 6 -32.25 31.64 34.70
CA LEU A 6 -30.91 32.25 34.53
C LEU A 6 -29.82 31.22 34.21
N ILE A 7 -29.90 30.01 34.79
CA ILE A 7 -28.96 28.91 34.49
C ILE A 7 -29.19 28.37 33.08
N LEU A 8 -30.45 28.24 32.64
CA LEU A 8 -30.75 27.84 31.25
C LEU A 8 -30.33 28.90 30.23
N LEU A 9 -30.43 30.19 30.56
CA LEU A 9 -29.95 31.27 29.69
C LEU A 9 -28.42 31.33 29.62
N ALA A 10 -27.71 31.03 30.72
CA ALA A 10 -26.26 30.93 30.74
C ALA A 10 -25.75 29.72 29.97
N ILE A 11 -26.45 28.57 30.02
CA ILE A 11 -26.12 27.38 29.25
C ILE A 11 -26.38 27.60 27.74
N THR A 12 -27.40 28.29 27.34
CA THR A 12 -27.65 28.63 25.94
C THR A 12 -26.65 29.65 25.39
N LEU A 13 -26.13 30.57 26.21
CA LEU A 13 -25.06 31.49 25.82
C LEU A 13 -23.69 30.82 25.68
N LEU A 14 -23.44 29.73 26.41
CA LEU A 14 -22.20 28.92 26.28
C LEU A 14 -22.19 28.04 25.02
N PHE A 15 -23.33 27.74 24.42
CA PHE A 15 -23.42 26.96 23.17
C PHE A 15 -23.33 27.80 21.88
N VAL A 16 -23.36 29.13 21.94
CA VAL A 16 -23.32 30.01 20.76
C VAL A 16 -21.91 30.50 20.42
N SER A 17 -20.88 30.17 21.20
CA SER A 17 -19.49 30.58 20.90
C SER A 17 -18.58 29.45 20.38
N HIS A 18 -19.13 28.54 19.57
CA HIS A 18 -18.29 27.79 18.64
C HIS A 18 -18.07 28.67 17.40
N THR A 19 -17.32 29.74 17.56
CA THR A 19 -16.63 30.37 16.45
C THR A 19 -15.67 29.34 15.86
N TYR A 20 -15.99 28.84 14.67
CA TYR A 20 -15.00 28.17 13.84
C TYR A 20 -13.84 29.15 13.64
N ALA A 21 -12.75 28.92 14.32
CA ALA A 21 -11.50 29.59 14.02
C ALA A 21 -11.17 29.18 12.58
N GLN A 22 -11.36 30.11 11.66
CA GLN A 22 -10.83 29.99 10.30
C GLN A 22 -9.31 29.96 10.43
N THR A 23 -8.71 28.79 10.37
CA THR A 23 -7.29 28.63 10.20
C THR A 23 -6.95 29.08 8.78
N THR A 24 -6.73 30.39 8.60
CA THR A 24 -6.07 30.87 7.38
C THR A 24 -4.66 30.29 7.41
N LEU A 25 -4.35 29.47 6.41
CA LEU A 25 -3.00 28.92 6.25
C LEU A 25 -2.02 30.09 6.13
N PRO A 26 -0.80 30.00 6.72
CA PRO A 26 0.15 31.12 6.83
C PRO A 26 0.90 31.40 5.52
N TYR A 27 0.21 31.28 4.37
CA TYR A 27 0.81 31.48 3.05
C TYR A 27 0.25 32.76 2.41
N PRO A 28 1.09 33.54 1.68
CA PRO A 28 0.64 34.71 0.96
C PRO A 28 -0.46 34.35 -0.06
N LEU A 29 -1.52 35.16 -0.09
CA LEU A 29 -2.60 35.03 -1.05
C LEU A 29 -2.33 35.89 -2.30
N ASP A 30 -2.71 35.39 -3.45
CA ASP A 30 -2.65 36.07 -4.75
C ASP A 30 -3.98 35.94 -5.45
N THR A 31 -4.40 36.98 -6.17
CA THR A 31 -5.66 36.96 -6.92
C THR A 31 -5.37 37.05 -8.41
N ILE A 32 -5.66 36.01 -9.15
CA ILE A 32 -5.41 35.90 -10.59
C ILE A 32 -6.74 35.57 -11.29
N ASN A 33 -7.16 36.43 -12.20
CA ASN A 33 -8.42 36.27 -12.96
C ASN A 33 -9.64 36.04 -12.05
N GLY A 34 -9.73 36.78 -10.93
CA GLY A 34 -10.83 36.69 -10.00
C GLY A 34 -10.85 35.44 -9.09
N LYS A 35 -9.87 34.58 -9.21
CA LYS A 35 -9.68 33.41 -8.33
C LYS A 35 -8.53 33.66 -7.35
N ILE A 36 -8.69 33.19 -6.12
CA ILE A 36 -7.71 33.35 -5.04
C ILE A 36 -6.85 32.12 -4.94
N TYR A 37 -5.55 32.32 -4.83
CA TYR A 37 -4.53 31.25 -4.71
C TYR A 37 -3.59 31.55 -3.57
N TYR A 38 -3.10 30.49 -2.90
CA TYR A 38 -1.92 30.57 -2.06
C TYR A 38 -0.67 30.52 -2.92
N ARG A 39 0.30 31.38 -2.64
CA ARG A 39 1.68 31.26 -3.18
C ARG A 39 2.43 30.31 -2.27
N TYR A 40 2.70 29.11 -2.75
CA TYR A 40 3.32 28.05 -1.97
C TYR A 40 4.72 27.74 -2.50
N VAL A 41 5.74 27.88 -1.64
CA VAL A 41 7.11 27.45 -1.95
C VAL A 41 7.20 25.96 -1.67
N VAL A 42 7.60 25.17 -2.64
CA VAL A 42 7.65 23.71 -2.55
C VAL A 42 8.80 23.24 -1.69
N PRO A 43 8.57 22.63 -0.51
CA PRO A 43 9.63 22.07 0.31
C PRO A 43 10.28 20.85 -0.35
N ARG A 44 11.51 20.53 0.07
CA ARG A 44 12.22 19.36 -0.43
C ARG A 44 11.47 18.08 -0.09
N GLY A 45 11.29 17.20 -1.10
CA GLY A 45 10.62 15.90 -0.94
C GLY A 45 9.09 15.94 -0.86
N ILE A 46 8.46 17.10 -1.05
CA ILE A 46 7.01 17.23 -1.09
C ILE A 46 6.54 17.18 -2.55
N GLY A 47 5.70 16.20 -2.85
CA GLY A 47 5.04 16.04 -4.16
C GLY A 47 3.68 16.74 -4.21
N ILE A 48 3.16 16.92 -5.43
CA ILE A 48 1.89 17.61 -5.72
C ILE A 48 0.69 17.00 -4.96
N TYR A 49 0.68 15.67 -4.80
CA TYR A 49 -0.34 14.96 -4.02
C TYR A 49 -0.39 15.43 -2.56
N ARG A 50 0.77 15.50 -1.91
CA ARG A 50 0.86 15.94 -0.51
C ARG A 50 0.44 17.39 -0.34
N ILE A 51 0.76 18.23 -1.33
CA ILE A 51 0.31 19.62 -1.36
C ILE A 51 -1.21 19.67 -1.47
N GLY A 52 -1.80 18.88 -2.38
CA GLY A 52 -3.26 18.79 -2.50
C GLY A 52 -3.94 18.40 -1.20
N VAL A 53 -3.43 17.39 -0.50
CA VAL A 53 -3.95 16.98 0.82
C VAL A 53 -3.84 18.09 1.86
N ASN A 54 -2.71 18.80 1.91
CA ASN A 54 -2.48 19.86 2.91
C ASN A 54 -3.41 21.08 2.72
N PHE A 55 -3.80 21.36 1.48
CA PHE A 55 -4.64 22.50 1.13
C PHE A 55 -6.11 22.12 0.84
N GLY A 56 -6.46 20.86 0.91
CA GLY A 56 -7.81 20.35 0.62
C GLY A 56 -8.23 20.52 -0.84
N VAL A 57 -7.28 20.47 -1.78
CA VAL A 57 -7.49 20.61 -3.23
C VAL A 57 -6.98 19.38 -3.97
N THR A 58 -7.51 19.12 -5.17
CA THR A 58 -7.07 18.00 -6.00
C THR A 58 -5.75 18.31 -6.73
N GLN A 59 -5.08 17.28 -7.21
CA GLN A 59 -3.89 17.45 -8.04
C GLN A 59 -4.23 18.17 -9.34
N GLU A 60 -5.38 17.87 -9.92
CA GLU A 60 -5.90 18.50 -11.15
C GLU A 60 -6.11 20.00 -10.95
N GLU A 61 -6.69 20.42 -9.83
CA GLU A 61 -6.86 21.84 -9.49
C GLU A 61 -5.51 22.57 -9.40
N ILE A 62 -4.48 21.93 -8.81
CA ILE A 62 -3.12 22.49 -8.75
C ILE A 62 -2.49 22.55 -10.15
N LEU A 63 -2.62 21.49 -10.96
CA LEU A 63 -2.08 21.46 -12.33
C LEU A 63 -2.75 22.48 -13.24
N GLN A 64 -4.07 22.68 -13.11
CA GLN A 64 -4.80 23.73 -13.84
C GLN A 64 -4.31 25.14 -13.46
N ALA A 65 -3.99 25.35 -12.18
CA ALA A 65 -3.43 26.61 -11.72
C ALA A 65 -1.97 26.82 -12.16
N ASN A 66 -1.25 25.72 -12.50
CA ASN A 66 0.16 25.72 -12.86
C ASN A 66 0.42 24.84 -14.11
N PRO A 67 -0.01 25.22 -15.31
CA PRO A 67 0.12 24.38 -16.51
C PRO A 67 1.54 23.93 -16.84
N ARG A 68 2.55 24.73 -16.44
CA ARG A 68 3.98 24.39 -16.58
C ARG A 68 4.37 23.08 -15.88
N LEU A 69 3.70 22.71 -14.79
CA LEU A 69 3.99 21.48 -14.05
C LEU A 69 3.66 20.21 -14.86
N LEU A 70 2.83 20.31 -15.88
CA LEU A 70 2.54 19.20 -16.80
C LEU A 70 3.75 18.79 -17.64
N THR A 71 4.67 19.73 -17.89
CA THR A 71 5.85 19.52 -18.76
C THR A 71 7.10 19.08 -17.99
N HIS A 72 7.34 19.63 -16.80
CA HIS A 72 8.58 19.38 -16.05
C HIS A 72 8.36 18.84 -14.62
N GLY A 73 7.10 18.70 -14.19
CA GLY A 73 6.78 18.30 -12.84
C GLY A 73 7.09 19.39 -11.80
N ILE A 74 6.91 19.04 -10.52
CA ILE A 74 7.16 19.95 -9.40
C ILE A 74 8.64 19.90 -9.00
N ARG A 75 9.25 21.05 -8.65
CA ARG A 75 10.63 21.16 -8.23
C ARG A 75 10.75 21.75 -6.83
N TYR A 76 11.81 21.36 -6.13
CA TYR A 76 12.17 21.98 -4.84
C TYR A 76 12.41 23.48 -5.00
N ASP A 77 11.96 24.26 -4.02
CA ASP A 77 12.08 25.74 -3.95
C ASP A 77 11.31 26.49 -5.06
N GLU A 78 10.48 25.79 -5.83
CA GLU A 78 9.61 26.39 -6.84
C GLU A 78 8.37 26.99 -6.17
N VAL A 79 7.98 28.20 -6.57
CA VAL A 79 6.72 28.82 -6.15
C VAL A 79 5.60 28.36 -7.05
N ILE A 80 4.58 27.73 -6.49
CA ILE A 80 3.37 27.30 -7.19
C ILE A 80 2.13 27.99 -6.64
N LEU A 81 1.09 28.02 -7.46
CA LEU A 81 -0.24 28.54 -7.11
C LEU A 81 -1.12 27.38 -6.65
N VAL A 82 -1.64 27.47 -5.43
CA VAL A 82 -2.56 26.46 -4.88
C VAL A 82 -3.93 27.12 -4.70
N PRO A 83 -5.02 26.61 -5.32
CA PRO A 83 -6.34 27.21 -5.20
C PRO A 83 -6.80 27.35 -3.75
N ALA A 84 -7.27 28.53 -3.35
CA ALA A 84 -7.80 28.76 -2.01
C ALA A 84 -9.31 28.50 -2.00
N LYS A 85 -9.75 27.47 -1.27
CA LYS A 85 -11.18 27.21 -1.03
C LYS A 85 -11.63 28.07 0.14
N LEU A 86 -12.09 29.29 -0.16
CA LEU A 86 -12.76 30.14 0.83
C LEU A 86 -14.22 29.67 1.00
N PRO A 87 -14.78 29.68 2.21
CA PRO A 87 -16.19 29.38 2.39
C PRO A 87 -17.02 30.44 1.65
N VAL A 88 -17.92 30.00 0.79
CA VAL A 88 -18.86 30.87 0.03
C VAL A 88 -19.81 31.50 1.02
N SER A 89 -19.68 32.82 1.22
CA SER A 89 -20.71 33.67 1.82
C SER A 89 -21.84 33.79 0.81
N THR A 90 -22.98 33.23 1.14
CA THR A 90 -24.23 33.35 0.38
C THR A 90 -24.69 34.81 0.44
N GLN A 91 -24.47 35.58 -0.63
CA GLN A 91 -25.23 36.81 -0.90
C GLN A 91 -25.77 36.71 -2.32
N GLU A 92 -27.09 36.86 -2.41
CA GLU A 92 -27.89 36.87 -3.64
C GLU A 92 -27.53 38.03 -4.57
N PRO A 93 -27.82 37.93 -5.87
CA PRO A 93 -27.37 38.88 -6.87
C PRO A 93 -28.30 40.11 -6.95
N VAL A 94 -27.73 41.29 -6.87
CA VAL A 94 -28.37 42.50 -7.36
C VAL A 94 -27.92 42.74 -8.79
N ALA A 95 -28.93 42.74 -9.66
CA ALA A 95 -28.81 43.11 -11.06
C ALA A 95 -28.64 44.63 -11.21
N THR A 96 -27.74 45.05 -12.08
CA THR A 96 -28.01 46.23 -12.95
C THR A 96 -27.07 46.28 -14.15
N VAL A 97 -27.68 46.36 -15.26
CA VAL A 97 -27.40 46.70 -16.64
C VAL A 97 -26.49 47.92 -16.81
N THR A 98 -25.57 47.88 -17.77
CA THR A 98 -25.56 48.76 -18.97
C THR A 98 -24.35 48.49 -19.87
N ASP A 99 -24.67 48.41 -21.14
CA ASP A 99 -23.91 48.44 -22.38
C ASP A 99 -22.65 49.31 -22.42
N ILE A 100 -21.71 48.92 -23.28
CA ILE A 100 -21.14 49.74 -24.41
C ILE A 100 -20.10 48.92 -25.19
N GLU A 101 -20.49 48.74 -26.48
CA GLU A 101 -19.80 48.80 -27.76
C GLU A 101 -18.40 48.22 -28.03
N ASN A 102 -18.45 47.43 -29.12
CA ASN A 102 -17.51 47.12 -30.16
C ASN A 102 -16.34 48.07 -30.42
N LYS A 103 -15.16 47.47 -30.63
CA LYS A 103 -14.30 47.91 -31.72
C LYS A 103 -13.45 46.76 -32.26
N ASP A 104 -13.65 46.49 -33.55
CA ASP A 104 -12.78 45.71 -34.46
C ASP A 104 -11.34 46.20 -34.44
N LEU A 105 -10.41 45.28 -34.57
CA LEU A 105 -9.20 45.49 -35.37
C LEU A 105 -8.60 44.15 -35.80
N SER A 106 -8.73 43.93 -37.09
CA SER A 106 -8.06 42.91 -37.89
C SER A 106 -6.55 43.08 -37.89
N THR A 107 -5.78 42.01 -37.77
CA THR A 107 -4.46 41.92 -38.39
C THR A 107 -4.12 40.48 -38.79
N LYS A 108 -3.52 40.38 -39.94
CA LYS A 108 -3.20 39.25 -40.83
C LYS A 108 -2.30 38.17 -40.16
N PRO A 109 -2.25 36.98 -40.82
CA PRO A 109 -1.52 35.82 -40.29
C PRO A 109 -0.01 35.93 -40.55
N GLN A 110 0.80 35.60 -39.52
CA GLN A 110 2.24 35.40 -39.66
C GLN A 110 2.60 33.92 -39.69
N GLN A 111 3.56 33.63 -40.50
CA GLN A 111 4.16 32.37 -40.93
C GLN A 111 4.35 31.31 -39.86
N ILE A 112 4.01 30.08 -40.23
CA ILE A 112 4.27 28.84 -39.49
C ILE A 112 5.76 28.51 -39.63
N ASN A 113 6.50 28.53 -38.53
CA ASN A 113 7.90 28.16 -38.48
C ASN A 113 8.08 26.63 -38.56
N GLU A 114 9.14 26.21 -39.25
CA GLU A 114 9.54 24.81 -39.50
C GLU A 114 9.74 23.92 -38.25
N ASP A 115 9.77 24.47 -37.04
CA ASP A 115 9.89 23.74 -35.78
C ASP A 115 8.65 22.92 -35.40
N SER A 116 7.49 23.22 -36.00
CA SER A 116 6.24 22.48 -35.77
C SER A 116 6.25 21.08 -36.38
N VAL A 117 7.01 20.85 -37.42
CA VAL A 117 7.11 19.57 -38.15
C VAL A 117 7.93 18.56 -37.33
N LYS A 118 8.99 19.02 -36.65
CA LYS A 118 9.83 18.14 -35.80
C LYS A 118 9.12 17.68 -34.57
N LEU A 119 8.18 18.46 -34.01
CA LEU A 119 7.39 18.08 -32.86
C LEU A 119 6.34 17.01 -33.18
N GLN A 120 5.73 17.08 -34.37
CA GLN A 120 4.76 16.07 -34.82
C GLN A 120 5.41 14.69 -35.05
N ASP A 121 6.60 14.66 -35.61
CA ASP A 121 7.36 13.42 -35.87
C ASP A 121 7.78 12.75 -34.54
N LYS A 122 8.12 13.53 -33.53
CA LYS A 122 8.48 13.01 -32.19
C LYS A 122 7.25 12.43 -31.44
N VAL A 123 6.09 13.07 -31.59
CA VAL A 123 4.83 12.59 -31.02
C VAL A 123 4.36 11.29 -31.69
N GLU A 124 4.56 11.17 -33.01
CA GLU A 124 4.16 9.98 -33.75
C GLU A 124 5.06 8.77 -33.48
N ARG A 125 6.36 8.97 -33.27
CA ARG A 125 7.31 7.92 -32.82
C ARG A 125 6.97 7.43 -31.43
N THR A 126 6.60 8.32 -30.51
CA THR A 126 6.16 7.96 -29.15
C THR A 126 4.84 7.18 -29.19
N ARG A 127 3.89 7.56 -30.06
CA ARG A 127 2.63 6.82 -30.25
C ARG A 127 2.84 5.42 -30.83
N LYS A 128 3.81 5.21 -31.73
CA LYS A 128 4.15 3.88 -32.28
C LYS A 128 4.82 2.97 -31.23
N ALA A 129 5.68 3.54 -30.38
CA ALA A 129 6.31 2.80 -29.27
C ALA A 129 5.28 2.39 -28.21
N THR A 130 4.34 3.27 -27.86
CA THR A 130 3.27 3.00 -26.90
C THR A 130 2.26 1.97 -27.42
N LYS A 131 1.95 1.98 -28.76
CA LYS A 131 1.12 0.93 -29.37
C LYS A 131 1.80 -0.44 -29.35
N ARG A 132 3.13 -0.52 -29.53
CA ARG A 132 3.88 -1.78 -29.44
C ARG A 132 3.90 -2.33 -27.99
N SER A 133 4.06 -1.47 -27.00
CA SER A 133 3.99 -1.85 -25.59
C SER A 133 2.58 -2.33 -25.20
N LYS A 134 1.51 -1.62 -25.65
CA LYS A 134 0.12 -2.03 -25.39
C LYS A 134 -0.24 -3.38 -26.03
N LYS A 135 0.29 -3.67 -27.23
CA LYS A 135 0.05 -4.96 -27.88
C LYS A 135 0.73 -6.11 -27.13
N SER A 136 1.98 -5.91 -26.69
CA SER A 136 2.70 -6.91 -25.89
C SER A 136 2.01 -7.20 -24.53
N PHE A 137 1.43 -6.19 -23.88
CA PHE A 137 0.71 -6.39 -22.61
C PHE A 137 -0.64 -7.10 -22.79
N LYS A 138 -1.44 -6.68 -23.80
CA LYS A 138 -2.69 -7.38 -24.15
C LYS A 138 -2.45 -8.81 -24.64
N ASP A 139 -1.36 -9.04 -25.37
CA ASP A 139 -1.01 -10.38 -25.84
C ASP A 139 -0.56 -11.28 -24.67
N ARG A 140 0.11 -10.72 -23.63
CA ARG A 140 0.43 -11.46 -22.39
C ARG A 140 -0.81 -11.85 -21.56
N LEU A 141 -1.85 -11.02 -21.57
CA LEU A 141 -3.12 -11.32 -20.90
C LEU A 141 -4.05 -12.23 -21.74
N LYS A 142 -3.94 -12.17 -23.09
CA LYS A 142 -4.77 -13.01 -24.00
C LYS A 142 -4.24 -14.44 -24.19
N LEU A 143 -2.93 -14.68 -24.01
CA LEU A 143 -2.34 -16.01 -24.20
C LEU A 143 -2.93 -17.08 -23.27
N ASN A 144 -3.61 -16.68 -22.19
CA ASN A 144 -4.20 -17.62 -21.24
C ASN A 144 -5.73 -17.83 -21.39
N SER A 145 -6.43 -17.03 -22.21
CA SER A 145 -7.84 -17.27 -22.46
C SER A 145 -8.09 -18.35 -23.54
N ASP A 146 -7.12 -18.54 -24.44
CA ASP A 146 -7.29 -19.48 -25.57
C ASP A 146 -6.75 -20.89 -25.29
N SER A 147 -5.99 -21.08 -24.19
CA SER A 147 -5.46 -22.41 -23.82
C SER A 147 -6.36 -23.23 -22.89
N ILE A 148 -7.54 -22.69 -22.50
CA ILE A 148 -8.49 -23.36 -21.59
C ILE A 148 -9.55 -24.20 -22.36
N ALA A 149 -9.52 -24.18 -23.68
CA ALA A 149 -10.59 -24.79 -24.51
C ALA A 149 -10.18 -26.06 -25.27
N VAL A 150 -9.24 -26.88 -24.79
CA VAL A 150 -8.95 -28.18 -25.43
C VAL A 150 -8.59 -29.23 -24.40
N ALA A 151 -9.57 -29.98 -23.93
CA ALA A 151 -9.42 -31.39 -23.56
C ALA A 151 -10.77 -32.03 -23.46
N ASP A 152 -11.34 -32.33 -24.63
CA ASP A 152 -12.35 -33.37 -24.75
C ASP A 152 -11.71 -34.53 -25.50
N THR A 153 -11.59 -35.66 -24.82
CA THR A 153 -11.71 -37.05 -25.26
C THR A 153 -10.94 -38.03 -24.41
N LEU A 154 -11.61 -38.84 -23.67
CA LEU A 154 -11.59 -40.31 -23.59
C LEU A 154 -12.11 -40.82 -22.24
N SER A 155 -13.28 -41.47 -22.30
CA SER A 155 -13.84 -42.31 -21.22
C SER A 155 -13.07 -43.61 -21.04
N PRO A 156 -13.17 -44.31 -19.85
CA PRO A 156 -14.33 -45.13 -19.64
C PRO A 156 -14.92 -45.12 -18.20
N GLU A 157 -16.18 -45.48 -18.17
CA GLU A 157 -17.13 -45.67 -17.12
C GLU A 157 -16.64 -46.16 -15.76
N ALA A 158 -16.83 -45.32 -14.73
CA ALA A 158 -17.05 -45.74 -13.37
C ALA A 158 -18.16 -44.85 -12.80
N SER A 159 -19.18 -45.48 -12.22
CA SER A 159 -20.43 -44.90 -11.72
C SER A 159 -20.19 -43.63 -10.89
N ILE A 160 -20.52 -42.47 -11.44
CA ILE A 160 -20.46 -41.17 -10.82
C ILE A 160 -21.79 -40.89 -10.17
N LYS A 161 -21.79 -40.73 -8.84
CA LYS A 161 -22.79 -39.95 -8.13
C LYS A 161 -22.75 -38.54 -8.68
N ASP A 162 -23.89 -38.08 -9.20
CA ASP A 162 -24.14 -36.75 -9.74
C ASP A 162 -23.99 -35.69 -8.63
N SER A 163 -22.75 -35.35 -8.27
CA SER A 163 -22.45 -34.11 -7.56
C SER A 163 -22.09 -33.11 -8.63
N ALA A 164 -22.91 -32.09 -8.83
CA ALA A 164 -22.56 -30.97 -9.70
C ALA A 164 -21.15 -30.48 -9.32
N GLU A 165 -20.19 -30.62 -10.25
CA GLU A 165 -18.81 -30.15 -10.03
C GLU A 165 -18.83 -28.68 -9.70
N HIS A 166 -18.49 -28.33 -8.45
CA HIS A 166 -18.45 -26.95 -8.03
C HIS A 166 -17.29 -26.23 -8.73
N ILE A 167 -17.61 -25.09 -9.36
CA ILE A 167 -16.65 -24.23 -10.04
C ILE A 167 -16.24 -23.14 -9.06
N ILE A 168 -14.96 -23.09 -8.67
CA ILE A 168 -14.43 -22.00 -7.85
C ILE A 168 -14.26 -20.75 -8.73
N ARG A 169 -14.86 -19.62 -8.33
CA ARG A 169 -14.80 -18.34 -9.03
C ARG A 169 -13.98 -17.34 -8.24
N LEU A 170 -12.93 -16.80 -8.87
CA LEU A 170 -12.05 -15.81 -8.29
C LEU A 170 -12.13 -14.49 -9.05
N ALA A 171 -12.28 -13.36 -8.33
CA ALA A 171 -12.04 -12.05 -8.89
C ALA A 171 -10.64 -11.57 -8.46
N VAL A 172 -9.84 -11.07 -9.41
CA VAL A 172 -8.53 -10.47 -9.15
C VAL A 172 -8.60 -8.98 -9.46
N MET A 173 -8.48 -8.14 -8.42
CA MET A 173 -8.59 -6.68 -8.50
C MET A 173 -7.25 -6.03 -8.22
N LEU A 174 -6.49 -5.68 -9.25
CA LEU A 174 -5.14 -5.13 -9.13
C LEU A 174 -4.96 -3.88 -10.00
N PRO A 175 -4.10 -2.93 -9.61
CA PRO A 175 -3.88 -1.70 -10.34
C PRO A 175 -2.84 -1.88 -11.46
N PHE A 176 -3.20 -2.57 -12.53
CA PHE A 176 -2.29 -2.85 -13.65
C PHE A 176 -1.95 -1.61 -14.47
N GLN A 177 -2.83 -0.60 -14.46
CA GLN A 177 -2.71 0.61 -15.29
C GLN A 177 -2.49 0.28 -16.79
N ALA A 178 -3.24 -0.69 -17.31
CA ALA A 178 -3.09 -1.20 -18.66
C ALA A 178 -3.35 -0.14 -19.74
N ASP A 179 -4.22 0.82 -19.48
CA ASP A 179 -4.60 1.90 -20.38
C ASP A 179 -3.85 3.23 -20.13
N ALA A 180 -2.98 3.29 -19.12
CA ALA A 180 -2.21 4.50 -18.83
C ALA A 180 -1.23 4.82 -19.97
N LEU A 181 -1.21 6.08 -20.41
CA LEU A 181 -0.26 6.57 -21.42
C LEU A 181 1.20 6.39 -20.99
N LYS A 182 1.46 6.57 -19.69
CA LYS A 182 2.74 6.33 -19.03
C LYS A 182 2.48 5.47 -17.80
N ARG A 183 2.82 4.20 -17.90
CA ARG A 183 2.69 3.27 -16.78
C ARG A 183 3.79 3.53 -15.75
N ASP A 184 3.42 3.51 -14.48
CA ASP A 184 4.38 3.54 -13.38
C ASP A 184 5.10 2.18 -13.31
N LYS A 185 6.44 2.20 -13.29
CA LYS A 185 7.26 0.97 -13.18
C LYS A 185 6.94 0.18 -11.90
N ASN A 186 6.52 0.87 -10.84
CA ASN A 186 6.10 0.21 -9.61
C ASN A 186 4.86 -0.69 -9.79
N MET A 187 4.14 -0.56 -10.92
CA MET A 187 2.99 -1.41 -11.22
C MET A 187 3.42 -2.78 -11.79
N ASP A 188 4.68 -2.94 -12.22
CA ASP A 188 5.17 -4.23 -12.72
C ASP A 188 5.07 -5.33 -11.66
N ARG A 189 5.25 -5.00 -10.39
CA ARG A 189 5.06 -5.93 -9.27
C ARG A 189 3.68 -6.58 -9.20
N PHE A 190 2.63 -5.88 -9.65
CA PHE A 190 1.27 -6.44 -9.66
C PHE A 190 1.06 -7.38 -10.84
N VAL A 191 1.79 -7.19 -11.93
CA VAL A 191 1.83 -8.16 -13.03
C VAL A 191 2.58 -9.44 -12.61
N ASP A 192 3.71 -9.28 -11.90
CA ASP A 192 4.43 -10.41 -11.33
C ASP A 192 3.54 -11.17 -10.33
N PHE A 193 2.86 -10.46 -9.42
CA PHE A 193 1.92 -11.06 -8.48
C PHE A 193 0.82 -11.85 -9.22
N TYR A 194 0.22 -11.27 -10.26
CA TYR A 194 -0.80 -11.93 -11.06
C TYR A 194 -0.25 -13.17 -11.80
N SER A 195 1.00 -13.13 -12.24
CA SER A 195 1.66 -14.31 -12.82
C SER A 195 1.70 -15.47 -11.81
N GLY A 196 2.01 -15.19 -10.55
CA GLY A 196 1.93 -16.18 -9.47
C GLY A 196 0.52 -16.70 -9.23
N VAL A 197 -0.51 -15.83 -9.24
CA VAL A 197 -1.92 -16.22 -9.15
C VAL A 197 -2.26 -17.24 -10.25
N LEU A 198 -1.88 -16.95 -11.49
CA LEU A 198 -2.18 -17.84 -12.64
C LEU A 198 -1.47 -19.18 -12.52
N LEU A 199 -0.23 -19.24 -12.02
CA LEU A 199 0.48 -20.50 -11.80
C LEU A 199 -0.19 -21.35 -10.73
N ALA A 200 -0.61 -20.76 -9.61
CA ALA A 200 -1.33 -21.48 -8.56
C ALA A 200 -2.66 -22.06 -9.06
N VAL A 201 -3.42 -21.26 -9.81
CA VAL A 201 -4.68 -21.72 -10.41
C VAL A 201 -4.46 -22.86 -11.40
N ASN A 202 -3.47 -22.73 -12.30
CA ASN A 202 -3.15 -23.77 -13.26
C ASN A 202 -2.71 -25.08 -12.58
N GLU A 203 -2.03 -25.01 -11.45
CA GLU A 203 -1.63 -26.21 -10.70
C GLU A 203 -2.85 -26.94 -10.13
N VAL A 204 -3.77 -26.22 -9.48
CA VAL A 204 -5.01 -26.78 -8.93
C VAL A 204 -5.96 -27.26 -10.02
N GLN A 205 -6.01 -26.59 -11.18
CA GLN A 205 -6.78 -27.06 -12.34
C GLN A 205 -6.22 -28.39 -12.91
N LYS A 206 -4.91 -28.58 -12.91
CA LYS A 206 -4.30 -29.87 -13.30
C LYS A 206 -4.66 -31.02 -12.35
N GLU A 207 -5.04 -30.69 -11.11
CA GLU A 207 -5.54 -31.66 -10.13
C GLU A 207 -7.04 -31.97 -10.29
N GLY A 208 -7.70 -31.32 -11.27
CA GLY A 208 -9.08 -31.59 -11.65
C GLY A 208 -10.11 -30.57 -11.16
N GLN A 209 -9.72 -29.57 -10.35
CA GLN A 209 -10.64 -28.52 -9.88
C GLN A 209 -10.95 -27.53 -11.00
N LYS A 210 -12.24 -27.27 -11.27
CA LYS A 210 -12.65 -26.20 -12.19
C LYS A 210 -12.55 -24.84 -11.51
N ILE A 211 -11.83 -23.89 -12.13
CA ILE A 211 -11.62 -22.54 -11.62
C ILE A 211 -11.85 -21.53 -12.74
N GLU A 212 -12.65 -20.50 -12.46
CA GLU A 212 -12.85 -19.33 -13.32
C GLU A 212 -12.21 -18.11 -12.68
N ILE A 213 -11.49 -17.30 -13.47
CA ILE A 213 -10.85 -16.07 -12.99
C ILE A 213 -11.41 -14.87 -13.75
N PHE A 214 -11.87 -13.88 -13.01
CA PHE A 214 -12.29 -12.57 -13.51
C PHE A 214 -11.27 -11.53 -13.10
N THR A 215 -10.57 -10.89 -14.04
CA THR A 215 -9.48 -9.98 -13.76
C THR A 215 -9.89 -8.55 -14.10
N TYR A 216 -9.73 -7.66 -13.12
CA TYR A 216 -10.10 -6.25 -13.22
C TYR A 216 -8.87 -5.34 -12.96
N ASP A 217 -8.64 -4.39 -13.88
CA ASP A 217 -7.70 -3.28 -13.65
C ASP A 217 -8.41 -2.19 -12.87
N VAL A 218 -8.14 -2.12 -11.57
CA VAL A 218 -8.83 -1.18 -10.67
C VAL A 218 -8.11 0.16 -10.52
N GLY A 219 -6.98 0.35 -11.18
CA GLY A 219 -6.22 1.61 -11.09
C GLY A 219 -5.96 2.03 -9.64
N LYS A 220 -6.14 3.33 -9.33
CA LYS A 220 -5.96 3.88 -7.97
C LYS A 220 -7.23 4.46 -7.37
N ASP A 221 -8.28 4.65 -8.16
CA ASP A 221 -9.54 5.27 -7.73
C ASP A 221 -10.44 4.24 -7.04
N ALA A 222 -11.00 4.63 -5.89
CA ALA A 222 -11.90 3.75 -5.13
C ALA A 222 -13.28 3.59 -5.79
N SER A 223 -13.74 4.57 -6.56
CA SER A 223 -15.04 4.51 -7.26
C SER A 223 -15.11 3.40 -8.31
N VAL A 224 -13.94 2.97 -8.82
CA VAL A 224 -13.87 1.86 -9.79
C VAL A 224 -14.39 0.56 -9.19
N ILE A 225 -14.17 0.33 -7.90
CA ILE A 225 -14.71 -0.85 -7.20
C ILE A 225 -16.22 -0.85 -7.23
N ASP A 226 -16.85 0.30 -6.90
CA ASP A 226 -18.31 0.42 -6.93
C ASP A 226 -18.88 0.21 -8.34
N HIS A 227 -18.22 0.74 -9.37
CA HIS A 227 -18.63 0.54 -10.77
C HIS A 227 -18.56 -0.94 -11.18
N ILE A 228 -17.45 -1.63 -10.86
CA ILE A 228 -17.29 -3.08 -11.18
C ILE A 228 -18.35 -3.90 -10.46
N MET A 229 -18.56 -3.69 -9.16
CA MET A 229 -19.43 -4.50 -8.32
C MET A 229 -20.93 -4.23 -8.56
N GLN A 230 -21.29 -3.13 -9.21
CA GLN A 230 -22.66 -2.76 -9.58
C GLN A 230 -22.94 -3.01 -11.07
N ASP A 231 -21.95 -3.33 -11.87
CA ASP A 231 -22.12 -3.62 -13.28
C ASP A 231 -22.96 -4.89 -13.47
N SER A 232 -23.84 -4.89 -14.46
CA SER A 232 -24.72 -6.05 -14.78
C SER A 232 -23.94 -7.29 -15.25
N THR A 233 -22.68 -7.14 -15.63
CA THR A 233 -21.77 -8.22 -16.02
C THR A 233 -21.01 -8.83 -14.85
N TRP A 234 -21.13 -8.26 -13.65
CA TRP A 234 -20.52 -8.82 -12.44
C TRP A 234 -21.11 -10.20 -12.15
N GLN A 235 -20.24 -11.17 -12.00
CA GLN A 235 -20.64 -12.54 -11.63
C GLN A 235 -20.35 -12.77 -10.13
N PRO A 236 -21.22 -13.47 -9.40
CA PRO A 236 -20.91 -13.92 -8.05
C PRO A 236 -19.63 -14.75 -8.03
N VAL A 237 -18.73 -14.41 -7.08
CA VAL A 237 -17.43 -15.08 -6.91
C VAL A 237 -17.28 -15.58 -5.48
N ASP A 238 -16.50 -16.66 -5.31
CA ASP A 238 -16.21 -17.23 -3.99
C ASP A 238 -15.20 -16.40 -3.24
N ALA A 239 -14.24 -15.80 -3.96
CA ALA A 239 -13.24 -14.93 -3.35
C ALA A 239 -12.76 -13.81 -4.29
N ILE A 240 -12.34 -12.70 -3.66
CA ILE A 240 -11.70 -11.56 -4.30
C ILE A 240 -10.25 -11.49 -3.80
N ILE A 241 -9.29 -11.41 -4.71
CA ILE A 241 -7.86 -11.18 -4.42
C ILE A 241 -7.53 -9.71 -4.72
N GLY A 242 -7.12 -8.96 -3.73
CA GLY A 242 -7.03 -7.50 -3.79
C GLY A 242 -8.30 -6.85 -3.21
N PRO A 243 -8.52 -5.55 -3.41
CA PRO A 243 -7.62 -4.58 -4.03
C PRO A 243 -6.43 -4.18 -3.13
N THR A 244 -5.62 -3.20 -3.62
CA THR A 244 -4.36 -2.87 -2.96
C THR A 244 -4.40 -1.59 -2.12
N TYR A 245 -5.22 -0.62 -2.50
CA TYR A 245 -5.28 0.69 -1.84
C TYR A 245 -6.35 0.73 -0.74
N PRO A 246 -6.09 1.43 0.40
CA PRO A 246 -7.00 1.42 1.55
C PRO A 246 -8.45 1.79 1.23
N LEU A 247 -8.69 2.84 0.44
CA LEU A 247 -10.05 3.26 0.07
C LEU A 247 -10.76 2.24 -0.82
N GLN A 248 -10.02 1.55 -1.70
CA GLN A 248 -10.56 0.45 -2.50
C GLN A 248 -10.88 -0.76 -1.62
N VAL A 249 -10.03 -1.06 -0.62
CA VAL A 249 -10.30 -2.11 0.37
C VAL A 249 -11.58 -1.81 1.14
N THR A 250 -11.77 -0.55 1.57
CA THR A 250 -13.01 -0.13 2.24
C THR A 250 -14.23 -0.32 1.35
N ALA A 251 -14.14 0.02 0.06
CA ALA A 251 -15.23 -0.20 -0.89
C ALA A 251 -15.51 -1.71 -1.09
N ALA A 252 -14.49 -2.51 -1.43
CA ALA A 252 -14.63 -3.95 -1.65
C ALA A 252 -15.15 -4.70 -0.41
N SER A 253 -14.74 -4.26 0.79
CA SER A 253 -15.19 -4.85 2.06
C SER A 253 -16.71 -4.80 2.26
N LYS A 254 -17.37 -3.75 1.78
CA LYS A 254 -18.84 -3.63 1.85
C LYS A 254 -19.54 -4.72 1.03
N TYR A 255 -19.02 -4.97 -0.17
CA TYR A 255 -19.55 -6.01 -1.07
C TYR A 255 -19.22 -7.41 -0.55
N ALA A 256 -17.99 -7.62 -0.06
CA ALA A 256 -17.60 -8.87 0.56
C ALA A 256 -18.52 -9.27 1.72
N LEU A 257 -18.90 -8.29 2.57
CA LEU A 257 -19.84 -8.50 3.67
C LEU A 257 -21.27 -8.77 3.17
N ARG A 258 -21.73 -8.01 2.18
CA ARG A 258 -23.09 -8.16 1.61
C ARG A 258 -23.30 -9.53 0.96
N ASP A 259 -22.30 -9.97 0.20
CA ASP A 259 -22.41 -11.14 -0.67
C ASP A 259 -21.81 -12.40 -0.01
N SER A 260 -21.29 -12.28 1.22
CA SER A 260 -20.59 -13.37 1.94
C SER A 260 -19.39 -13.91 1.16
N THR A 261 -18.70 -13.03 0.41
CA THR A 261 -17.57 -13.34 -0.44
C THR A 261 -16.26 -13.14 0.30
N TRP A 262 -15.33 -14.08 0.21
CA TRP A 262 -14.01 -13.94 0.83
C TRP A 262 -13.20 -12.84 0.16
N LEU A 263 -12.55 -11.98 0.96
CA LEU A 263 -11.75 -10.86 0.51
C LEU A 263 -10.31 -11.01 1.02
N LEU A 264 -9.43 -11.51 0.17
CA LEU A 264 -8.01 -11.63 0.46
C LEU A 264 -7.29 -10.32 0.18
N ILE A 265 -6.68 -9.72 1.21
CA ILE A 265 -5.95 -8.44 1.12
C ILE A 265 -4.44 -8.71 1.21
N PRO A 266 -3.72 -8.69 0.08
CA PRO A 266 -2.32 -9.13 0.02
C PRO A 266 -1.29 -8.07 0.43
N PHE A 267 -1.61 -6.76 0.31
CA PHE A 267 -0.56 -5.72 0.37
C PHE A 267 -0.70 -4.75 1.54
N SER A 268 -1.89 -4.55 2.09
CA SER A 268 -2.09 -3.56 3.15
C SER A 268 -1.92 -4.18 4.54
N SER A 269 -1.12 -3.53 5.40
CA SER A 269 -1.04 -3.84 6.84
C SER A 269 -2.08 -3.06 7.66
N SER A 270 -2.61 -1.97 7.13
CA SER A 270 -3.60 -1.10 7.79
C SER A 270 -4.98 -1.30 7.18
N VAL A 271 -5.70 -2.30 7.69
CA VAL A 271 -7.06 -2.68 7.26
C VAL A 271 -7.95 -2.70 8.49
N ASN A 272 -8.70 -1.61 8.72
CA ASN A 272 -9.57 -1.49 9.89
C ASN A 272 -10.82 -2.38 9.75
N GLU A 273 -11.27 -2.60 8.52
CA GLU A 273 -12.45 -3.40 8.17
C GLU A 273 -12.35 -4.84 8.65
N VAL A 274 -11.14 -5.37 8.81
CA VAL A 274 -10.91 -6.73 9.34
C VAL A 274 -11.47 -6.91 10.76
N ASN A 275 -11.67 -5.82 11.52
CA ASN A 275 -12.22 -5.92 12.89
C ASN A 275 -13.73 -6.18 12.91
N SER A 276 -14.45 -5.91 11.83
CA SER A 276 -15.91 -5.96 11.75
C SER A 276 -16.47 -6.69 10.52
N ASN A 277 -15.62 -7.25 9.67
CA ASN A 277 -16.05 -8.03 8.51
C ASN A 277 -15.45 -9.45 8.57
N PRO A 278 -16.27 -10.50 8.81
CA PRO A 278 -15.81 -11.87 8.98
C PRO A 278 -15.24 -12.51 7.72
N TYR A 279 -15.44 -11.90 6.55
CA TYR A 279 -14.99 -12.44 5.27
C TYR A 279 -13.63 -11.89 4.82
N ILE A 280 -12.94 -11.10 5.64
CA ILE A 280 -11.62 -10.58 5.29
C ILE A 280 -10.50 -11.53 5.73
N LEU A 281 -9.61 -11.84 4.79
CA LEU A 281 -8.32 -12.51 4.99
C LEU A 281 -7.19 -11.50 4.79
N LYS A 282 -6.62 -10.99 5.87
CA LYS A 282 -5.54 -9.99 5.84
C LYS A 282 -4.19 -10.69 5.92
N PHE A 283 -3.40 -10.60 4.85
CA PHE A 283 -2.09 -11.28 4.79
C PHE A 283 -1.02 -10.59 5.65
N ASN A 284 -0.86 -9.27 5.54
CA ASN A 284 0.17 -8.57 6.32
C ASN A 284 -0.24 -8.43 7.78
N PRO A 285 0.51 -9.02 8.74
CA PRO A 285 0.25 -8.86 10.16
C PRO A 285 0.30 -7.40 10.60
N SER A 286 -0.39 -7.09 11.68
CA SER A 286 -0.32 -5.77 12.32
C SER A 286 1.04 -5.55 12.97
N SER A 287 1.41 -4.27 13.11
CA SER A 287 2.63 -3.89 13.84
C SER A 287 2.67 -4.44 15.28
N GLN A 288 1.50 -4.70 15.89
CA GLN A 288 1.43 -5.31 17.20
C GLN A 288 1.92 -6.77 17.17
N ILE A 289 1.52 -7.56 16.17
CA ILE A 289 1.98 -8.94 15.99
C ILE A 289 3.49 -8.97 15.74
N ALA A 290 3.99 -8.11 14.86
CA ALA A 290 5.41 -8.00 14.56
C ALA A 290 6.22 -7.64 15.82
N ALA A 291 5.77 -6.65 16.59
CA ALA A 291 6.40 -6.25 17.84
C ALA A 291 6.40 -7.38 18.88
N ASN A 292 5.28 -8.08 19.03
CA ASN A 292 5.18 -9.20 19.95
C ASN A 292 6.11 -10.35 19.57
N THR A 293 6.21 -10.65 18.27
CA THR A 293 7.11 -11.70 17.76
C THR A 293 8.57 -11.36 18.05
N LEU A 294 9.00 -10.12 17.72
CA LEU A 294 10.34 -9.63 18.05
C LEU A 294 10.63 -9.74 19.54
N VAL A 295 9.76 -9.19 20.37
CA VAL A 295 9.98 -9.12 21.82
C VAL A 295 9.90 -10.50 22.47
N ASN A 296 9.07 -11.43 21.96
CA ASN A 296 9.09 -12.83 22.39
C ASN A 296 10.42 -13.52 22.04
N PHE A 297 10.99 -13.20 20.86
CA PHE A 297 12.31 -13.68 20.49
C PHE A 297 13.38 -13.13 21.44
N LEU A 298 13.44 -11.82 21.65
CA LEU A 298 14.39 -11.16 22.55
C LEU A 298 14.25 -11.65 24.01
N SER A 299 13.04 -11.96 24.46
CA SER A 299 12.79 -12.43 25.83
C SER A 299 13.46 -13.78 26.14
N LYS A 300 13.71 -14.61 25.12
CA LYS A 300 14.43 -15.89 25.29
C LYS A 300 15.91 -15.68 25.59
N MET A 301 16.48 -14.55 25.18
CA MET A 301 17.89 -14.17 25.36
C MET A 301 18.06 -13.07 26.41
N ARG A 302 17.04 -12.78 27.24
CA ARG A 302 16.98 -11.62 28.14
C ARG A 302 18.22 -11.43 29.06
N ASN A 303 18.91 -12.52 29.41
CA ASN A 303 20.12 -12.46 30.24
C ASN A 303 21.40 -12.15 29.43
N GLU A 304 21.36 -12.36 28.13
CA GLU A 304 22.47 -12.24 27.19
C GLU A 304 22.44 -10.91 26.42
N ILE A 305 21.31 -10.22 26.43
CA ILE A 305 21.10 -8.99 25.67
C ILE A 305 20.93 -7.77 26.57
N ASN A 306 21.18 -6.60 26.00
CA ASN A 306 20.81 -5.28 26.51
C ASN A 306 20.06 -4.54 25.40
N CYS A 307 18.78 -4.20 25.59
CA CYS A 307 18.06 -3.37 24.63
C CYS A 307 18.38 -1.90 24.86
N VAL A 308 18.85 -1.21 23.82
CA VAL A 308 19.13 0.23 23.87
C VAL A 308 18.10 0.96 23.01
N LEU A 309 17.21 1.67 23.70
CA LEU A 309 16.18 2.48 23.05
C LEU A 309 16.73 3.88 22.80
N ILE A 310 16.98 4.21 21.52
CA ILE A 310 17.55 5.49 21.14
C ILE A 310 16.46 6.44 20.65
N GLU A 311 16.34 7.59 21.33
CA GLU A 311 15.51 8.70 20.89
C GLU A 311 16.30 9.58 19.93
N ALA A 312 16.10 9.38 18.63
CA ALA A 312 16.64 10.28 17.61
C ALA A 312 15.89 11.63 17.67
N LYS A 313 16.64 12.73 17.47
CA LYS A 313 16.12 14.10 17.53
C LYS A 313 14.95 14.30 16.53
N GLU A 314 13.90 14.98 17.00
CA GLU A 314 12.77 15.50 16.17
C GLU A 314 11.74 14.50 15.65
N THR A 315 11.38 13.49 16.40
CA THR A 315 10.16 12.73 16.11
C THR A 315 9.04 13.12 17.08
N ASP A 316 8.22 14.09 16.71
CA ASP A 316 7.02 14.45 17.48
C ASP A 316 6.04 13.28 17.62
N ASN A 317 6.14 12.27 16.73
CA ASN A 317 5.29 11.08 16.73
C ASN A 317 6.13 9.81 16.56
N ILE A 318 6.23 9.02 17.62
CA ILE A 318 6.82 7.68 17.54
C ILE A 318 5.91 6.77 16.70
N PRO A 319 6.42 6.07 15.68
CA PRO A 319 5.64 5.12 14.89
C PRO A 319 4.98 4.07 15.77
N LYS A 320 3.75 3.66 15.43
CA LYS A 320 3.01 2.65 16.20
C LYS A 320 3.77 1.34 16.38
N SER A 321 4.51 0.91 15.35
CA SER A 321 5.38 -0.28 15.39
C SER A 321 6.41 -0.20 16.52
N ILE A 322 7.14 0.91 16.60
CA ILE A 322 8.14 1.16 17.64
C ILE A 322 7.49 1.32 19.01
N SER A 323 6.37 2.04 19.11
CA SER A 323 5.61 2.18 20.35
C SER A 323 5.16 0.82 20.90
N TYR A 324 4.72 -0.11 20.05
CA TYR A 324 4.38 -1.47 20.46
C TYR A 324 5.60 -2.26 20.93
N ILE A 325 6.76 -2.13 20.28
CA ILE A 325 8.01 -2.78 20.71
C ILE A 325 8.39 -2.28 22.10
N GLN A 326 8.45 -0.96 22.31
CA GLN A 326 8.77 -0.36 23.61
C GLN A 326 7.82 -0.82 24.72
N LYS A 327 6.51 -0.83 24.44
CA LYS A 327 5.50 -1.32 25.38
C LYS A 327 5.69 -2.79 25.70
N SER A 328 5.95 -3.62 24.69
CA SER A 328 6.12 -5.07 24.89
C SER A 328 7.42 -5.40 25.63
N ILE A 329 8.53 -4.68 25.40
CA ILE A 329 9.79 -4.79 26.16
C ILE A 329 9.51 -4.55 27.65
N LYS A 330 8.79 -3.45 27.98
CA LYS A 330 8.42 -3.12 29.36
C LYS A 330 7.54 -4.21 29.99
N GLN A 331 6.52 -4.68 29.27
CA GLN A 331 5.61 -5.73 29.75
C GLN A 331 6.30 -7.07 30.01
N LYS A 332 7.28 -7.43 29.18
CA LYS A 332 8.08 -8.67 29.31
C LYS A 332 9.25 -8.53 30.27
N GLN A 333 9.45 -7.34 30.85
CA GLN A 333 10.56 -7.06 31.78
C GLN A 333 11.94 -7.40 31.17
N ILE A 334 12.11 -7.11 29.87
CA ILE A 334 13.41 -7.23 29.22
C ILE A 334 14.28 -6.06 29.68
N PRO A 335 15.53 -6.28 30.06
CA PRO A 335 16.45 -5.21 30.41
C PRO A 335 16.61 -4.21 29.25
N TYR A 336 16.46 -2.93 29.53
CA TYR A 336 16.67 -1.89 28.53
C TYR A 336 17.23 -0.62 29.14
N THR A 337 17.99 0.11 28.32
CA THR A 337 18.48 1.45 28.61
C THR A 337 17.85 2.42 27.60
N THR A 338 17.55 3.63 28.01
CA THR A 338 17.05 4.69 27.10
C THR A 338 18.09 5.79 27.03
N THR A 339 18.47 6.20 25.84
CA THR A 339 19.36 7.33 25.61
C THR A 339 18.80 8.25 24.53
N THR A 340 19.09 9.56 24.66
CA THR A 340 18.68 10.57 23.68
C THR A 340 19.94 11.12 23.01
N ILE A 341 20.01 10.94 21.69
CA ILE A 341 21.12 11.49 20.92
C ILE A 341 20.73 12.86 20.40
N ARG A 342 21.26 13.90 21.02
CA ARG A 342 21.04 15.30 20.61
C ARG A 342 22.11 15.83 19.65
N HIS A 343 23.30 15.24 19.64
CA HIS A 343 24.43 15.58 18.76
C HIS A 343 25.24 14.33 18.40
N ILE A 344 26.06 14.42 17.36
CA ILE A 344 26.85 13.35 16.73
C ILE A 344 28.03 12.85 17.63
N TYR A 345 28.05 13.16 18.93
CA TYR A 345 29.15 12.77 19.80
C TYR A 345 28.93 11.39 20.44
N THR A 346 29.95 10.57 20.38
CA THR A 346 30.03 9.14 20.73
C THR A 346 29.75 8.82 22.19
N ASP A 347 30.10 9.73 23.11
CA ASP A 347 30.16 9.44 24.55
C ASP A 347 28.81 9.01 25.16
N SER A 348 27.71 9.53 24.63
CA SER A 348 26.37 9.20 25.15
C SER A 348 25.84 7.83 24.73
N ILE A 349 26.38 7.22 23.66
CA ILE A 349 25.98 5.88 23.21
C ILE A 349 26.69 4.83 24.06
N GLU A 350 28.00 4.97 24.28
CA GLU A 350 28.83 4.00 25.02
C GLU A 350 28.36 3.80 26.46
N GLU A 351 27.86 4.86 27.12
CA GLU A 351 27.29 4.78 28.45
C GLU A 351 26.06 3.85 28.54
N ALA A 352 25.35 3.65 27.43
CA ALA A 352 24.17 2.78 27.36
C ALA A 352 24.53 1.34 26.97
N LEU A 353 25.78 1.07 26.53
CA LEU A 353 26.23 -0.24 26.06
C LEU A 353 26.83 -1.08 27.20
N ILE A 354 26.65 -2.39 27.11
CA ILE A 354 27.20 -3.37 28.06
C ILE A 354 28.16 -4.28 27.30
N LYS A 355 29.45 -4.35 27.72
CA LYS A 355 30.53 -5.10 27.01
C LYS A 355 30.27 -6.59 26.86
N ASP A 356 29.72 -7.21 27.90
CA ASP A 356 29.52 -8.67 27.93
C ASP A 356 28.15 -9.12 27.42
N LYS A 357 27.42 -8.20 26.74
CA LYS A 357 26.09 -8.47 26.20
C LYS A 357 25.98 -8.06 24.73
N GLU A 358 25.06 -8.73 24.01
CA GLU A 358 24.60 -8.23 22.73
C GLU A 358 23.70 -7.01 22.93
N ASN A 359 24.11 -5.85 22.44
CA ASN A 359 23.38 -4.60 22.54
C ASN A 359 22.43 -4.46 21.36
N ILE A 360 21.12 -4.61 21.58
CA ILE A 360 20.11 -4.48 20.54
C ILE A 360 19.66 -3.02 20.45
N ILE A 361 20.11 -2.33 19.42
CA ILE A 361 19.79 -0.92 19.20
C ILE A 361 18.44 -0.77 18.52
N ILE A 362 17.53 -0.02 19.11
CA ILE A 362 16.19 0.26 18.61
C ILE A 362 15.95 1.76 18.58
N PHE A 363 15.85 2.35 17.39
CA PHE A 363 15.52 3.75 17.23
C PHE A 363 14.01 4.01 17.36
N ASN A 364 13.63 5.20 17.83
CA ASN A 364 12.24 5.66 17.92
C ASN A 364 11.64 6.10 16.58
N THR A 365 12.27 5.78 15.45
CA THR A 365 11.89 6.19 14.10
C THR A 365 12.02 5.05 13.10
N GLU A 366 11.20 5.06 12.03
CA GLU A 366 11.34 4.19 10.85
C GLU A 366 12.02 4.91 9.68
N ASN A 367 12.28 6.21 9.81
CA ASN A 367 12.87 7.01 8.75
C ASN A 367 14.39 6.96 8.83
N TYR A 368 15.04 6.30 7.86
CA TYR A 368 16.49 6.20 7.77
C TYR A 368 17.20 7.57 7.77
N ASN A 369 16.61 8.60 7.16
CA ASN A 369 17.20 9.94 7.14
C ASN A 369 17.38 10.57 8.54
N ASN A 370 16.64 10.09 9.53
CA ASN A 370 16.76 10.59 10.91
C ASN A 370 17.93 9.93 11.66
N ILE A 371 18.47 8.83 11.14
CA ILE A 371 19.48 8.03 11.84
C ILE A 371 20.77 7.83 11.04
N HIS A 372 20.78 8.09 9.71
CA HIS A 372 21.93 7.78 8.86
C HIS A 372 23.26 8.40 9.32
N THR A 373 23.22 9.58 9.99
CA THR A 373 24.40 10.23 10.55
C THR A 373 24.88 9.59 11.85
N LEU A 374 24.05 8.75 12.47
CA LEU A 374 24.38 8.05 13.72
C LEU A 374 24.97 6.66 13.48
N ILE A 375 24.74 6.10 12.29
CA ILE A 375 25.19 4.74 11.94
C ILE A 375 26.73 4.62 12.03
N PRO A 376 27.57 5.53 11.47
CA PRO A 376 29.01 5.43 11.58
C PRO A 376 29.53 5.44 13.03
N ASN A 377 28.87 6.14 13.94
CA ASN A 377 29.24 6.14 15.35
C ASN A 377 28.92 4.81 16.04
N LEU A 378 27.79 4.18 15.66
CA LEU A 378 27.45 2.83 16.14
C LEU A 378 28.41 1.78 15.57
N GLU A 379 28.83 1.90 14.31
CA GLU A 379 29.82 1.03 13.67
C GLU A 379 31.18 1.15 14.39
N GLN A 380 31.64 2.36 14.69
CA GLN A 380 32.85 2.57 15.47
C GLN A 380 32.76 1.98 16.89
N ALA A 381 31.61 2.16 17.58
CA ALA A 381 31.39 1.52 18.88
C ALA A 381 31.35 -0.02 18.76
N GLY A 382 30.97 -0.55 17.62
CA GLY A 382 30.99 -1.99 17.30
C GLY A 382 32.36 -2.64 17.39
N ASP A 383 33.46 -1.87 17.26
CA ASP A 383 34.83 -2.35 17.49
C ASP A 383 35.06 -2.81 18.94
N SER A 384 34.33 -2.27 19.89
CA SER A 384 34.50 -2.52 21.33
C SER A 384 33.31 -3.21 22.00
N TYR A 385 32.15 -3.17 21.38
CA TYR A 385 30.90 -3.72 21.90
C TYR A 385 30.21 -4.61 20.86
N ASN A 386 29.54 -5.65 21.32
CA ASN A 386 28.69 -6.47 20.46
C ASN A 386 27.36 -5.69 20.22
N ILE A 387 27.18 -5.14 19.01
CA ILE A 387 26.05 -4.31 18.62
C ILE A 387 25.25 -5.00 17.51
N THR A 388 23.94 -5.07 17.67
CA THR A 388 22.98 -5.50 16.63
C THR A 388 21.92 -4.43 16.46
N LEU A 389 21.73 -3.93 15.24
CA LEU A 389 20.72 -2.92 14.92
C LEU A 389 19.37 -3.59 14.64
N TYR A 390 18.30 -3.19 15.34
CA TYR A 390 16.95 -3.48 14.90
C TYR A 390 16.60 -2.59 13.69
N SER A 391 16.58 -3.20 12.51
CA SER A 391 16.37 -2.51 11.24
C SER A 391 14.91 -2.57 10.79
N GLN A 392 14.52 -1.58 9.99
CA GLN A 392 13.29 -1.63 9.20
C GLN A 392 13.58 -2.37 7.88
N PHE A 393 12.56 -2.97 7.29
CA PHE A 393 12.71 -3.65 6.00
C PHE A 393 13.28 -2.71 4.90
N SER A 394 12.90 -1.43 4.94
CA SER A 394 13.40 -0.41 4.01
C SER A 394 14.88 -0.02 4.21
N TRP A 395 15.52 -0.48 5.30
CA TRP A 395 16.93 -0.21 5.58
C TRP A 395 17.86 -1.31 5.13
N ILE A 396 17.34 -2.48 4.78
CA ILE A 396 18.13 -3.68 4.43
C ILE A 396 19.07 -3.45 3.24
N GLU A 397 18.66 -2.57 2.31
CA GLU A 397 19.47 -2.18 1.14
C GLU A 397 20.39 -0.97 1.41
N LYS A 398 20.44 -0.48 2.66
CA LYS A 398 21.34 0.61 3.05
C LYS A 398 22.71 0.05 3.38
N ASP A 399 23.71 0.89 3.16
CA ASP A 399 25.09 0.62 3.53
C ASP A 399 25.22 0.73 5.06
N ILE A 400 25.07 -0.39 5.76
CA ILE A 400 25.16 -0.53 7.22
C ILE A 400 26.00 -1.79 7.48
N GLU A 401 27.17 -1.59 8.08
CA GLU A 401 28.11 -2.68 8.37
C GLU A 401 27.79 -3.44 9.68
N LEU A 402 26.89 -2.89 10.52
CA LEU A 402 26.46 -3.56 11.75
C LEU A 402 25.62 -4.81 11.46
N PRO A 403 25.75 -5.85 12.30
CA PRO A 403 24.75 -6.92 12.36
C PRO A 403 23.35 -6.37 12.52
N GLN A 404 22.41 -6.91 11.74
CA GLN A 404 21.04 -6.42 11.72
C GLN A 404 20.06 -7.52 12.12
N ILE A 405 19.00 -7.13 12.83
CA ILE A 405 17.83 -7.96 13.09
C ILE A 405 16.57 -7.22 12.63
N TYR A 406 15.67 -7.89 11.94
CA TYR A 406 14.41 -7.30 11.50
C TYR A 406 13.27 -8.32 11.45
N THR A 407 12.05 -7.81 11.40
CA THR A 407 10.84 -8.62 11.25
C THR A 407 10.37 -8.62 9.80
N SER A 408 9.98 -9.78 9.28
CA SER A 408 9.49 -9.95 7.92
C SER A 408 8.35 -10.95 7.85
N VAL A 409 7.37 -10.72 6.96
CA VAL A 409 6.35 -11.72 6.60
C VAL A 409 6.91 -12.77 5.64
N PHE A 410 8.09 -12.50 5.08
CA PHE A 410 8.77 -13.37 4.13
C PHE A 410 9.93 -14.09 4.80
N ARG A 411 10.23 -15.28 4.35
CA ARG A 411 11.47 -15.99 4.67
C ARG A 411 12.66 -15.20 4.12
N ASP A 412 13.81 -15.35 4.76
CA ASP A 412 15.05 -14.77 4.26
C ASP A 412 15.41 -15.34 2.87
N THR A 413 15.31 -16.66 2.74
CA THR A 413 15.52 -17.36 1.46
C THR A 413 14.24 -18.08 1.04
N PRO A 414 13.65 -17.74 -0.12
CA PRO A 414 12.50 -18.46 -0.65
C PRO A 414 12.87 -19.91 -1.03
N ASN A 415 11.96 -20.86 -0.74
CA ASN A 415 12.10 -22.26 -1.11
C ASN A 415 11.54 -22.49 -2.53
N VAL A 416 12.25 -21.99 -3.54
CA VAL A 416 11.81 -22.07 -4.94
C VAL A 416 12.16 -23.43 -5.52
N THR A 417 11.14 -24.19 -5.90
CA THR A 417 11.34 -25.50 -6.54
C THR A 417 11.70 -25.35 -8.03
N GLU A 418 12.40 -26.33 -8.58
CA GLU A 418 12.67 -26.40 -10.02
C GLU A 418 11.35 -26.48 -10.82
N LYS A 419 10.35 -27.22 -10.32
CA LYS A 419 9.00 -27.30 -10.91
C LYS A 419 8.40 -25.92 -11.09
N TYR A 420 8.44 -25.05 -10.05
CA TYR A 420 7.94 -23.68 -10.15
C TYR A 420 8.71 -22.86 -11.18
N SER A 421 10.06 -22.93 -11.14
CA SER A 421 10.91 -22.15 -12.03
C SER A 421 10.70 -22.51 -13.50
N THR A 422 10.57 -23.81 -13.78
CA THR A 422 10.30 -24.34 -15.13
C THR A 422 8.92 -23.91 -15.60
N ALA A 423 7.88 -24.09 -14.79
CA ALA A 423 6.52 -23.67 -15.12
C ALA A 423 6.43 -22.17 -15.39
N TYR A 424 7.08 -21.34 -14.56
CA TYR A 424 7.10 -19.89 -14.76
C TYR A 424 7.73 -19.51 -16.12
N GLN A 425 8.89 -20.11 -16.45
CA GLN A 425 9.57 -19.85 -17.72
C GLN A 425 8.77 -20.32 -18.93
N GLU A 426 8.12 -21.49 -18.84
CA GLU A 426 7.28 -22.03 -19.91
C GLU A 426 6.06 -21.15 -20.20
N TYR A 427 5.37 -20.67 -19.13
CA TYR A 427 4.16 -19.87 -19.29
C TYR A 427 4.42 -18.42 -19.67
N PHE A 428 5.47 -17.79 -19.13
CA PHE A 428 5.70 -16.36 -19.28
C PHE A 428 6.88 -16.00 -20.19
N GLY A 429 7.70 -16.98 -20.58
CA GLY A 429 8.78 -16.82 -21.56
C GLY A 429 9.96 -15.96 -21.09
N HIS A 430 10.07 -15.67 -19.78
CA HIS A 430 11.18 -14.92 -19.20
C HIS A 430 11.63 -15.53 -17.87
N LYS A 431 12.88 -15.22 -17.48
CA LYS A 431 13.44 -15.71 -16.21
C LYS A 431 12.77 -15.03 -15.01
N LEU A 432 12.82 -15.73 -13.89
CA LEU A 432 12.37 -15.23 -12.60
C LEU A 432 13.13 -13.97 -12.18
N SER A 433 12.45 -13.07 -11.49
CA SER A 433 13.08 -11.91 -10.85
C SER A 433 14.01 -12.38 -9.73
N SER A 434 15.15 -11.69 -9.57
CA SER A 434 16.05 -11.86 -8.42
C SER A 434 15.74 -10.87 -7.28
N ILE A 435 14.79 -9.96 -7.47
CA ILE A 435 14.42 -8.92 -6.49
C ILE A 435 13.64 -9.56 -5.35
N HIS A 436 14.03 -9.29 -4.11
CA HIS A 436 13.31 -9.73 -2.93
C HIS A 436 12.57 -8.54 -2.27
N PRO A 437 11.31 -8.70 -1.81
CA PRO A 437 10.45 -9.89 -1.95
C PRO A 437 9.98 -10.08 -3.40
N ARG A 438 9.85 -11.33 -3.80
CA ARG A 438 9.33 -11.70 -5.12
C ARG A 438 7.80 -11.68 -5.10
N TYR A 439 7.23 -10.85 -5.96
CA TYR A 439 5.77 -10.70 -6.01
C TYR A 439 5.07 -11.87 -6.71
N ASP A 440 5.74 -12.54 -7.64
CA ASP A 440 5.22 -13.77 -8.27
C ASP A 440 5.06 -14.89 -7.24
N LEU A 441 6.05 -15.10 -6.36
CA LEU A 441 5.93 -16.08 -5.27
C LEU A 441 4.82 -15.71 -4.27
N LEU A 442 4.66 -14.43 -3.97
CA LEU A 442 3.58 -13.97 -3.09
C LEU A 442 2.21 -14.26 -3.70
N GLY A 443 2.02 -13.97 -4.99
CA GLY A 443 0.78 -14.29 -5.70
C GLY A 443 0.48 -15.78 -5.70
N TYR A 444 1.51 -16.60 -5.92
CA TYR A 444 1.40 -18.06 -5.89
C TYR A 444 1.03 -18.57 -4.49
N ASP A 445 1.80 -18.22 -3.46
CA ASP A 445 1.58 -18.72 -2.09
C ASP A 445 0.18 -18.37 -1.57
N LEU A 446 -0.24 -17.09 -1.77
CA LEU A 446 -1.55 -16.63 -1.30
C LEU A 446 -2.71 -17.29 -2.03
N THR A 447 -2.58 -17.47 -3.35
CA THR A 447 -3.64 -18.07 -4.16
C THR A 447 -3.72 -19.57 -3.94
N ALA A 448 -2.59 -20.28 -3.87
CA ALA A 448 -2.57 -21.70 -3.57
C ALA A 448 -3.20 -21.98 -2.19
N HIS A 449 -2.86 -21.19 -1.18
CA HIS A 449 -3.47 -21.33 0.15
C HIS A 449 -4.97 -21.01 0.12
N LEU A 450 -5.39 -19.93 -0.55
CA LEU A 450 -6.81 -19.56 -0.67
C LEU A 450 -7.62 -20.67 -1.36
N LEU A 451 -7.13 -21.20 -2.48
CA LEU A 451 -7.78 -22.29 -3.19
C LEU A 451 -7.89 -23.55 -2.34
N HIS A 452 -6.82 -23.91 -1.63
CA HIS A 452 -6.84 -25.02 -0.69
C HIS A 452 -7.89 -24.82 0.41
N MET A 453 -7.98 -23.62 0.99
CA MET A 453 -9.01 -23.32 2.00
C MET A 453 -10.42 -23.40 1.42
N LEU A 454 -10.66 -22.90 0.21
CA LEU A 454 -11.98 -22.97 -0.45
C LEU A 454 -12.39 -24.42 -0.73
N GLN A 455 -11.48 -25.26 -1.24
CA GLN A 455 -11.74 -26.70 -1.45
C GLN A 455 -12.09 -27.43 -0.13
N GLN A 456 -11.38 -27.10 0.95
CA GLN A 456 -11.67 -27.70 2.27
C GLN A 456 -13.01 -27.21 2.84
N ALA A 457 -13.41 -25.95 2.58
CA ALA A 457 -14.67 -25.39 3.03
C ALA A 457 -15.88 -26.10 2.40
N GLU A 458 -15.78 -26.50 1.13
CA GLU A 458 -16.81 -27.29 0.46
C GLU A 458 -17.07 -28.64 1.16
N ILE A 459 -15.99 -29.28 1.63
CA ILE A 459 -16.07 -30.54 2.36
C ILE A 459 -16.58 -30.32 3.80
N GLY A 460 -16.29 -29.14 4.39
CA GLY A 460 -16.44 -28.83 5.83
C GLY A 460 -17.60 -27.90 6.20
N ASN A 461 -18.72 -27.86 5.45
CA ASN A 461 -19.89 -27.02 5.76
C ASN A 461 -19.66 -25.49 5.65
N GLY A 462 -18.80 -25.02 4.77
CA GLY A 462 -18.67 -23.60 4.43
C GLY A 462 -17.74 -22.76 5.31
N ASN A 463 -17.11 -23.34 6.33
CA ASN A 463 -16.11 -22.64 7.16
C ASN A 463 -14.71 -22.84 6.59
N LEU A 464 -13.94 -21.75 6.42
CA LEU A 464 -12.55 -21.87 6.01
C LEU A 464 -11.70 -22.49 7.13
N PRO A 465 -10.84 -23.49 6.82
CA PRO A 465 -9.89 -24.05 7.77
C PRO A 465 -8.70 -23.08 7.95
N THR A 466 -8.70 -22.31 9.03
CA THR A 466 -7.72 -21.24 9.25
C THR A 466 -6.65 -21.58 10.29
N ASP A 467 -6.82 -22.66 11.06
CA ASP A 467 -5.94 -22.99 12.19
C ASP A 467 -4.62 -23.64 11.77
N ALA A 468 -4.55 -24.25 10.59
CA ALA A 468 -3.33 -24.86 10.07
C ALA A 468 -2.38 -23.81 9.52
N THR A 469 -1.07 -24.03 9.71
CA THR A 469 -0.03 -23.22 9.07
C THR A 469 0.19 -23.70 7.64
N TRP A 470 0.05 -22.79 6.68
CA TRP A 470 0.45 -23.02 5.30
C TRP A 470 1.93 -22.75 5.13
N ASP A 471 2.66 -23.74 4.63
CA ASP A 471 4.09 -23.62 4.37
C ASP A 471 4.32 -23.25 2.89
N GLY A 472 4.25 -21.95 2.59
CA GLY A 472 4.42 -21.43 1.23
C GLY A 472 5.88 -21.37 0.80
N THR A 473 6.10 -21.00 -0.45
CA THR A 473 7.42 -20.88 -1.06
C THR A 473 8.23 -19.73 -0.47
N GLN A 474 7.62 -18.58 -0.32
CA GLN A 474 8.25 -17.36 0.24
C GLN A 474 7.62 -16.93 1.57
N ALA A 475 6.35 -17.23 1.78
CA ALA A 475 5.62 -16.81 2.96
C ALA A 475 4.96 -18.00 3.68
N ASN A 476 5.07 -18.02 5.01
CA ASN A 476 4.24 -18.89 5.84
C ASN A 476 2.97 -18.14 6.22
N ILE A 477 1.84 -18.83 6.23
CA ILE A 477 0.54 -18.20 6.48
C ILE A 477 -0.22 -19.01 7.53
N GLN A 478 -0.70 -18.33 8.56
CA GLN A 478 -1.63 -18.88 9.53
C GLN A 478 -2.64 -17.80 9.89
N TYR A 479 -3.86 -17.96 9.44
CA TYR A 479 -4.92 -17.02 9.73
C TYR A 479 -5.55 -17.28 11.08
N LYS A 480 -5.68 -16.23 11.90
CA LYS A 480 -6.41 -16.27 13.16
C LYS A 480 -7.55 -15.26 13.15
N LYS A 481 -8.73 -15.71 13.54
CA LYS A 481 -9.90 -14.85 13.67
C LYS A 481 -9.68 -13.81 14.77
N LEU A 482 -9.97 -12.55 14.50
CA LEU A 482 -9.72 -11.45 15.44
C LEU A 482 -10.81 -11.31 16.49
N SER A 483 -12.07 -11.57 16.12
CA SER A 483 -13.24 -11.50 17.01
C SER A 483 -14.40 -12.28 16.41
N THR A 484 -15.50 -12.42 17.12
CA THR A 484 -16.71 -13.11 16.64
C THR A 484 -17.22 -12.52 15.31
N ASN A 485 -17.21 -11.19 15.18
CA ASN A 485 -17.67 -10.48 13.98
C ASN A 485 -16.53 -9.99 13.08
N GLY A 486 -15.29 -10.25 13.47
CA GLY A 486 -14.10 -9.85 12.72
C GLY A 486 -13.65 -10.91 11.72
N GLY A 487 -12.80 -10.48 10.80
CA GLY A 487 -12.10 -11.33 9.85
C GLY A 487 -10.85 -11.96 10.45
N TYR A 488 -9.96 -12.33 9.59
CA TYR A 488 -8.78 -13.10 9.91
C TYR A 488 -7.50 -12.33 9.56
N GLU A 489 -6.49 -12.47 10.40
CA GLU A 489 -5.19 -11.85 10.21
C GLU A 489 -4.10 -12.91 10.30
N ASN A 490 -3.16 -12.90 9.35
CA ASN A 490 -1.99 -13.76 9.40
C ASN A 490 -1.16 -13.47 10.67
N GLN A 491 -0.71 -14.54 11.34
CA GLN A 491 0.04 -14.46 12.59
C GLN A 491 1.55 -14.68 12.39
N ILE A 492 1.98 -15.09 11.21
CA ILE A 492 3.37 -15.48 10.99
C ILE A 492 4.23 -14.27 10.65
N ILE A 493 5.26 -14.10 11.46
CA ILE A 493 6.36 -13.15 11.26
C ILE A 493 7.67 -13.90 11.48
N HIS A 494 8.59 -13.76 10.56
CA HIS A 494 9.96 -14.26 10.67
C HIS A 494 10.85 -13.21 11.34
N ILE A 495 11.77 -13.68 12.17
CA ILE A 495 12.90 -12.89 12.66
C ILE A 495 14.10 -13.25 11.80
N ILE A 496 14.64 -12.25 11.13
CA ILE A 496 15.79 -12.42 10.25
C ILE A 496 16.99 -11.71 10.87
N ARG A 497 18.12 -12.39 10.90
CA ARG A 497 19.43 -11.83 11.28
C ARG A 497 20.32 -11.79 10.04
N LYS A 498 20.98 -10.68 9.82
CA LYS A 498 21.84 -10.41 8.66
C LYS A 498 23.21 -9.94 9.13
#